data_7c0b46f07f949d3ceb3fa7099f3a6846
#
_entry.id   7c0b46f07f949d3ceb3fa7099f3a6846
#
_cell.length_a   1.000
_cell.length_b   1.000
_cell.length_c   1.000
_cell.angle_alpha   90.00
_cell.angle_beta   90.00
_cell.angle_gamma   90.00
#
_symmetry.space_group_name_H-M   'P 1'
#
loop_
_entity.id
_entity.type
_entity.pdbx_description
1 polymer ?
#
loop_
_entity_poly.entity_id
_entity_poly.type
_entity_poly.pdbx_seq_one_letter_code
_entity_poly.pdbx_strand_id
1 'polypeptide(L)'
;MNKMRNFLEQYLTRKIGAEIKCCLTFLLILCFYCIYRWVNGFTEAGIIHMFEMVWVAYILEWVQVLVHCDFDEVDRLGLKEWTMIICGSAVYAVAGHFLGWFDGNVAVVVGFAAYMIICYLCTFWIYAIKRSIDAKLLNSDLKKFQERNK
;
A
#
# COMPACT_ATOMS: atom_id res chain seq x y z
N MET A 1 -27.48 -7.54 -19.61
CA MET A 1 -26.80 -8.51 -18.73
C MET A 1 -25.27 -8.37 -18.75
N ASN A 2 -24.63 -8.19 -19.92
CA ASN A 2 -23.15 -8.03 -20.01
C ASN A 2 -22.59 -6.75 -19.35
N LYS A 3 -23.30 -5.63 -19.42
CA LYS A 3 -22.82 -4.33 -18.86
C LYS A 3 -22.73 -4.34 -17.33
N MET A 4 -23.68 -5.00 -16.69
CA MET A 4 -23.73 -5.14 -15.22
C MET A 4 -22.68 -6.13 -14.72
N ARG A 5 -22.41 -7.21 -15.46
CA ARG A 5 -21.34 -8.17 -15.14
C ARG A 5 -19.95 -7.53 -15.25
N ASN A 6 -19.69 -6.76 -16.30
CA ASN A 6 -18.42 -6.04 -16.49
C ASN A 6 -18.20 -4.99 -15.39
N PHE A 7 -19.28 -4.29 -14.97
CA PHE A 7 -19.20 -3.35 -13.85
C PHE A 7 -18.89 -4.06 -12.52
N LEU A 8 -19.55 -5.20 -12.26
CA LEU A 8 -19.29 -6.02 -11.08
C LEU A 8 -17.86 -6.59 -11.08
N GLU A 9 -17.37 -7.09 -12.21
CA GLU A 9 -16.01 -7.61 -12.36
C GLU A 9 -14.97 -6.51 -12.09
N GLN A 10 -15.14 -5.32 -12.67
CA GLN A 10 -14.25 -4.18 -12.42
C GLN A 10 -14.29 -3.71 -10.96
N TYR A 11 -15.49 -3.65 -10.37
CA TYR A 11 -15.66 -3.26 -8.98
C TYR A 11 -15.00 -4.26 -8.02
N LEU A 12 -15.23 -5.56 -8.24
CA LEU A 12 -14.63 -6.63 -7.44
C LEU A 12 -13.11 -6.64 -7.57
N THR A 13 -12.56 -6.47 -8.77
CA THR A 13 -11.11 -6.43 -8.99
C THR A 13 -10.46 -5.26 -8.23
N ARG A 14 -11.07 -4.07 -8.29
CA ARG A 14 -10.60 -2.90 -7.53
C ARG A 14 -10.70 -3.11 -6.02
N LYS A 15 -11.79 -3.70 -5.55
CA LYS A 15 -12.02 -3.98 -4.13
C LYS A 15 -10.99 -4.97 -3.59
N ILE A 16 -10.75 -6.07 -4.29
CA ILE A 16 -9.75 -7.08 -3.90
C ILE A 16 -8.35 -6.45 -3.86
N GLY A 17 -8.00 -5.62 -4.86
CA GLY A 17 -6.73 -4.90 -4.87
C GLY A 17 -6.56 -3.98 -3.66
N ALA A 18 -7.59 -3.22 -3.29
CA ALA A 18 -7.57 -2.35 -2.11
C ALA A 18 -7.43 -3.15 -0.80
N GLU A 19 -8.12 -4.27 -0.66
CA GLU A 19 -8.04 -5.12 0.53
C GLU A 19 -6.65 -5.74 0.71
N ILE A 20 -6.01 -6.19 -0.38
CA ILE A 20 -4.64 -6.72 -0.33
C ILE A 20 -3.65 -5.61 0.09
N LYS A 21 -3.79 -4.40 -0.46
CA LYS A 21 -2.96 -3.25 -0.10
C LYS A 21 -3.15 -2.86 1.36
N CYS A 22 -4.39 -2.83 1.83
CA CYS A 22 -4.72 -2.57 3.23
C CYS A 22 -4.04 -3.57 4.18
N CYS A 23 -4.12 -4.87 3.88
CA CYS A 23 -3.44 -5.90 4.67
C CYS A 23 -1.92 -5.71 4.68
N LEU A 24 -1.32 -5.40 3.53
CA LEU A 24 0.12 -5.15 3.45
C LEU A 24 0.52 -3.93 4.26
N THR A 25 -0.19 -2.82 4.10
CA THR A 25 0.07 -1.58 4.84
C THR A 25 -0.09 -1.77 6.34
N PHE A 26 -1.14 -2.48 6.77
CA PHE A 26 -1.32 -2.84 8.17
C PHE A 26 -0.13 -3.63 8.72
N LEU A 27 0.35 -4.64 7.99
CA LEU A 27 1.52 -5.43 8.40
C LEU A 27 2.78 -4.57 8.52
N LEU A 28 2.98 -3.62 7.62
CA LEU A 28 4.12 -2.69 7.68
C LEU A 28 4.04 -1.79 8.91
N ILE A 29 2.88 -1.21 9.20
CA ILE A 29 2.65 -0.38 10.39
C ILE A 29 2.89 -1.21 11.66
N LEU A 30 2.31 -2.41 11.72
CA LEU A 30 2.45 -3.32 12.84
C LEU A 30 3.92 -3.74 13.07
N CYS A 31 4.66 -4.00 12.00
CA CYS A 31 6.08 -4.33 12.08
C CYS A 31 6.89 -3.22 12.76
N PHE A 32 6.71 -1.96 12.33
CA PHE A 32 7.38 -0.82 12.96
C PHE A 32 6.97 -0.65 14.43
N TYR A 33 5.69 -0.78 14.73
CA TYR A 33 5.16 -0.70 16.09
C TYR A 33 5.75 -1.80 17.00
N CYS A 34 5.81 -3.04 16.52
CA CYS A 34 6.39 -4.15 17.29
C CYS A 34 7.89 -3.93 17.53
N ILE A 35 8.64 -3.43 16.55
CA ILE A 35 10.06 -3.10 16.71
C ILE A 35 10.21 -1.99 17.76
N TYR A 36 9.40 -0.94 17.68
CA TYR A 36 9.41 0.14 18.67
C TYR A 36 9.14 -0.37 20.08
N ARG A 37 8.11 -1.20 20.27
CA ARG A 37 7.76 -1.79 21.57
C ARG A 37 8.90 -2.65 22.09
N TRP A 38 9.48 -3.49 21.24
CA TRP A 38 10.58 -4.37 21.62
C TRP A 38 11.83 -3.60 22.04
N VAL A 39 12.21 -2.55 21.31
CA VAL A 39 13.36 -1.70 21.68
C VAL A 39 13.15 -1.00 23.01
N ASN A 40 11.92 -0.65 23.37
CA ASN A 40 11.58 -0.06 24.66
C ASN A 40 11.38 -1.11 25.79
N GLY A 41 11.67 -2.39 25.53
CA GLY A 41 11.60 -3.46 26.54
C GLY A 41 10.20 -4.01 26.78
N PHE A 42 9.21 -3.67 25.96
CA PHE A 42 7.87 -4.22 26.05
C PHE A 42 7.73 -5.43 25.12
N THR A 43 7.28 -6.56 25.66
CA THR A 43 7.02 -7.79 24.90
C THR A 43 5.56 -7.91 24.46
N GLU A 44 4.70 -6.99 24.88
CA GLU A 44 3.27 -7.02 24.60
C GLU A 44 2.89 -5.88 23.65
N ALA A 45 2.08 -6.20 22.65
CA ALA A 45 1.46 -5.24 21.75
C ALA A 45 0.05 -4.91 22.25
N GLY A 46 -0.32 -3.61 22.25
CA GLY A 46 -1.65 -3.18 22.66
C GLY A 46 -2.70 -3.61 21.62
N ILE A 47 -3.65 -4.44 21.99
CA ILE A 47 -4.73 -4.95 21.10
C ILE A 47 -5.54 -3.77 20.53
N ILE A 48 -5.79 -2.74 21.32
CA ILE A 48 -6.52 -1.54 20.89
C ILE A 48 -5.76 -0.84 19.76
N HIS A 49 -4.44 -0.64 19.91
CA HIS A 49 -3.62 -0.01 18.89
C HIS A 49 -3.55 -0.83 17.61
N MET A 50 -3.52 -2.16 17.70
CA MET A 50 -3.59 -3.03 16.53
C MET A 50 -4.90 -2.85 15.77
N PHE A 51 -6.02 -2.74 16.49
CA PHE A 51 -7.33 -2.50 15.90
C PHE A 51 -7.41 -1.11 15.23
N GLU A 52 -6.90 -0.07 15.88
CA GLU A 52 -6.78 1.27 15.31
C GLU A 52 -5.95 1.29 14.02
N MET A 53 -4.82 0.57 13.99
CA MET A 53 -3.95 0.44 12.81
C MET A 53 -4.68 -0.18 11.61
N VAL A 54 -5.50 -1.22 11.85
CA VAL A 54 -6.33 -1.84 10.80
C VAL A 54 -7.30 -0.81 10.22
N TRP A 55 -8.01 -0.07 11.08
CA TRP A 55 -8.99 0.93 10.62
C TRP A 55 -8.33 2.09 9.88
N VAL A 56 -7.21 2.60 10.38
CA VAL A 56 -6.47 3.67 9.72
C VAL A 56 -5.96 3.22 8.35
N ALA A 57 -5.38 2.02 8.26
CA ALA A 57 -4.95 1.45 7.00
C ALA A 57 -6.13 1.29 6.03
N TYR A 58 -7.24 0.75 6.48
CA TYR A 58 -8.43 0.54 5.66
C TYR A 58 -9.00 1.85 5.10
N ILE A 59 -9.18 2.86 5.96
CA ILE A 59 -9.73 4.16 5.55
C ILE A 59 -8.80 4.85 4.54
N LEU A 60 -7.49 4.84 4.78
CA LEU A 60 -6.53 5.52 3.90
C LEU A 60 -6.39 4.83 2.54
N GLU A 61 -6.40 3.50 2.50
CA GLU A 61 -6.39 2.77 1.23
C GLU A 61 -7.65 3.06 0.40
N TRP A 62 -8.81 3.12 1.04
CA TRP A 62 -10.03 3.53 0.35
C TRP A 62 -9.97 4.96 -0.18
N VAL A 63 -9.40 5.89 0.58
CA VAL A 63 -9.18 7.28 0.12
C VAL A 63 -8.24 7.29 -1.11
N GLN A 64 -7.16 6.51 -1.09
CA GLN A 64 -6.23 6.41 -2.22
C GLN A 64 -6.91 5.86 -3.47
N VAL A 65 -7.75 4.84 -3.34
CA VAL A 65 -8.56 4.30 -4.45
C VAL A 65 -9.53 5.34 -5.02
N LEU A 66 -10.17 6.13 -4.15
CA LEU A 66 -11.09 7.20 -4.58
C LEU A 66 -10.37 8.33 -5.33
N VAL A 67 -9.15 8.65 -4.94
CA VAL A 67 -8.32 9.69 -5.59
C VAL A 67 -7.65 9.17 -6.87
N HIS A 68 -7.91 7.93 -7.28
CA HIS A 68 -7.28 7.27 -8.45
C HIS A 68 -5.75 7.33 -8.41
N CYS A 69 -5.18 7.05 -7.24
CA CYS A 69 -3.74 6.93 -7.04
C CYS A 69 -3.35 5.46 -6.91
N ASP A 70 -3.42 4.77 -8.03
CA ASP A 70 -3.06 3.37 -8.12
C ASP A 70 -1.63 3.23 -8.66
N PHE A 71 -0.68 2.82 -7.82
CA PHE A 71 0.69 2.55 -8.24
C PHE A 71 0.80 1.40 -9.25
N ASP A 72 -0.28 0.61 -9.44
CA ASP A 72 -0.35 -0.45 -10.43
C ASP A 72 -0.31 0.06 -11.87
N GLU A 73 -0.80 1.29 -12.13
CA GLU A 73 -0.92 1.85 -13.47
C GLU A 73 0.18 2.87 -13.80
N VAL A 74 1.04 3.20 -12.85
CA VAL A 74 2.01 4.30 -12.99
C VAL A 74 3.39 3.79 -13.42
N ASP A 75 3.82 4.17 -14.62
CA ASP A 75 5.14 3.78 -15.15
C ASP A 75 6.31 4.60 -14.58
N ARG A 76 6.06 5.83 -14.16
CA ARG A 76 7.08 6.74 -13.60
C ARG A 76 6.53 7.54 -12.45
N LEU A 77 7.35 7.76 -11.44
CA LEU A 77 7.04 8.65 -10.32
C LEU A 77 6.98 10.09 -10.81
N GLY A 78 5.77 10.61 -11.03
CA GLY A 78 5.51 12.02 -11.29
C GLY A 78 5.33 12.82 -10.00
N LEU A 79 5.05 14.11 -10.15
CA LEU A 79 4.75 15.01 -9.03
C LEU A 79 3.53 14.56 -8.21
N LYS A 80 2.52 14.00 -8.87
CA LYS A 80 1.30 13.50 -8.25
C LYS A 80 1.62 12.34 -7.30
N GLU A 81 2.38 11.37 -7.75
CA GLU A 81 2.75 10.18 -6.98
C GLU A 81 3.63 10.55 -5.79
N TRP A 82 4.60 11.45 -5.97
CA TRP A 82 5.41 11.97 -4.88
C TRP A 82 4.56 12.69 -3.83
N THR A 83 3.63 13.53 -4.25
CA THR A 83 2.71 14.22 -3.32
C THR A 83 1.89 13.21 -2.52
N MET A 84 1.39 12.15 -3.17
CA MET A 84 0.60 11.11 -2.49
C MET A 84 1.44 10.30 -1.48
N ILE A 85 2.68 9.95 -1.82
CA ILE A 85 3.59 9.26 -0.91
C ILE A 85 3.84 10.12 0.34
N ILE A 86 4.17 11.39 0.15
CA ILE A 86 4.46 12.31 1.26
C ILE A 86 3.20 12.56 2.10
N CYS A 87 2.07 12.89 1.47
CA CYS A 87 0.82 13.13 2.18
C CYS A 87 0.31 11.88 2.91
N GLY A 88 0.35 10.71 2.25
CA GLY A 88 -0.05 9.45 2.87
C GLY A 88 0.80 9.12 4.08
N SER A 89 2.13 9.22 3.96
CA SER A 89 3.06 8.99 5.08
C SER A 89 2.85 9.98 6.22
N ALA A 90 2.59 11.25 5.91
CA ALA A 90 2.28 12.27 6.91
C ALA A 90 0.97 11.96 7.65
N VAL A 91 -0.07 11.52 6.94
CA VAL A 91 -1.36 11.16 7.56
C VAL A 91 -1.20 9.97 8.50
N TYR A 92 -0.43 8.93 8.11
CA TYR A 92 -0.13 7.81 9.01
C TYR A 92 0.65 8.25 10.24
N ALA A 93 1.64 9.14 10.09
CA ALA A 93 2.42 9.67 11.21
C ALA A 93 1.57 10.50 12.16
N VAL A 94 0.70 11.34 11.63
CA VAL A 94 -0.25 12.16 12.42
C VAL A 94 -1.24 11.25 13.16
N ALA A 95 -1.81 10.24 12.48
CA ALA A 95 -2.69 9.27 13.12
C ALA A 95 -1.98 8.53 14.26
N GLY A 96 -0.75 8.03 14.02
CA GLY A 96 0.04 7.35 15.04
C GLY A 96 0.39 8.23 16.24
N HIS A 97 0.60 9.52 16.02
CA HIS A 97 0.82 10.48 17.10
C HIS A 97 -0.44 10.70 17.94
N PHE A 98 -1.60 10.99 17.29
CA PHE A 98 -2.86 11.25 17.99
C PHE A 98 -3.43 10.02 18.70
N LEU A 99 -3.27 8.84 18.12
CA LEU A 99 -3.70 7.57 18.70
C LEU A 99 -2.72 7.01 19.75
N GLY A 100 -1.59 7.71 19.98
CA GLY A 100 -0.65 7.34 21.02
C GLY A 100 0.15 6.08 20.78
N TRP A 101 0.32 5.64 19.51
CA TRP A 101 1.04 4.40 19.18
C TRP A 101 2.50 4.40 19.65
N PHE A 102 3.09 5.59 19.73
CA PHE A 102 4.51 5.79 20.06
C PHE A 102 4.70 6.60 21.35
N ASP A 103 3.76 6.51 22.30
CA ASP A 103 3.84 7.16 23.62
C ASP A 103 4.16 8.66 23.54
N GLY A 104 3.71 9.34 22.46
CA GLY A 104 3.93 10.77 22.24
C GLY A 104 5.36 11.16 21.82
N ASN A 105 6.23 10.20 21.55
CA ASN A 105 7.62 10.47 21.14
C ASN A 105 7.70 10.97 19.70
N VAL A 106 7.83 12.29 19.53
CA VAL A 106 7.87 12.95 18.23
C VAL A 106 9.02 12.45 17.34
N ALA A 107 10.17 12.12 17.91
CA ALA A 107 11.30 11.59 17.13
C ALA A 107 10.98 10.23 16.48
N VAL A 108 10.26 9.38 17.21
CA VAL A 108 9.79 8.08 16.68
C VAL A 108 8.72 8.29 15.61
N VAL A 109 7.81 9.25 15.78
CA VAL A 109 6.79 9.60 14.78
C VAL A 109 7.43 10.07 13.47
N VAL A 110 8.47 10.91 13.54
CA VAL A 110 9.23 11.33 12.34
C VAL A 110 9.95 10.14 11.71
N GLY A 111 10.56 9.27 12.51
CA GLY A 111 11.17 8.02 12.02
C GLY A 111 10.15 7.10 11.35
N PHE A 112 8.94 7.01 11.89
CA PHE A 112 7.84 6.26 11.32
C PHE A 112 7.38 6.85 9.97
N ALA A 113 7.28 8.18 9.86
CA ALA A 113 6.97 8.83 8.59
C ALA A 113 8.02 8.50 7.51
N ALA A 114 9.31 8.58 7.83
CA ALA A 114 10.39 8.21 6.93
C ALA A 114 10.34 6.73 6.52
N TYR A 115 10.07 5.84 7.49
CA TYR A 115 9.86 4.42 7.22
C TYR A 115 8.69 4.18 6.24
N MET A 116 7.56 4.85 6.43
CA MET A 116 6.40 4.73 5.53
C MET A 116 6.73 5.21 4.11
N ILE A 117 7.50 6.29 3.94
CA ILE A 117 7.97 6.73 2.62
C ILE A 117 8.79 5.64 1.94
N ILE A 118 9.72 5.01 2.66
CA ILE A 118 10.53 3.90 2.14
C ILE A 118 9.65 2.74 1.74
N CYS A 119 8.67 2.37 2.56
CA CYS A 119 7.71 1.30 2.26
C CYS A 119 6.91 1.57 0.98
N TYR A 120 6.43 2.79 0.78
CA TYR A 120 5.75 3.19 -0.46
C TYR A 120 6.67 3.09 -1.68
N LEU A 121 7.93 3.51 -1.57
CA LEU A 121 8.91 3.39 -2.66
C LEU A 121 9.20 1.92 -2.98
N CYS A 122 9.37 1.06 -1.97
CA CYS A 122 9.53 -0.38 -2.16
C CYS A 122 8.32 -0.99 -2.87
N THR A 123 7.11 -0.62 -2.46
CA THR A 123 5.86 -1.07 -3.09
C THR A 123 5.82 -0.65 -4.56
N PHE A 124 6.14 0.60 -4.86
CA PHE A 124 6.22 1.07 -6.25
C PHE A 124 7.22 0.25 -7.08
N TRP A 125 8.40 -0.06 -6.57
CA TRP A 125 9.40 -0.88 -7.26
C TRP A 125 8.91 -2.31 -7.52
N ILE A 126 8.24 -2.92 -6.55
CA ILE A 126 7.65 -4.26 -6.71
C ILE A 126 6.64 -4.26 -7.86
N TYR A 127 5.76 -3.26 -7.92
CA TYR A 127 4.79 -3.13 -9.01
C TYR A 127 5.46 -2.85 -10.37
N ALA A 128 6.53 -2.06 -10.41
CA ALA A 128 7.30 -1.81 -11.62
C ALA A 128 7.95 -3.10 -12.16
N ILE A 129 8.51 -3.92 -11.28
CA ILE A 129 9.08 -5.24 -11.64
C ILE A 129 7.98 -6.16 -12.15
N LYS A 130 6.84 -6.24 -11.46
CA LYS A 130 5.69 -7.06 -11.86
C LYS A 130 5.25 -6.70 -13.28
N ARG A 131 5.03 -5.42 -13.59
CA ARG A 131 4.66 -4.96 -14.94
C ARG A 131 5.67 -5.37 -16.01
N SER A 132 6.97 -5.27 -15.70
CA SER A 132 8.02 -5.71 -16.61
C SER A 132 7.95 -7.21 -16.91
N ILE A 133 7.63 -8.03 -15.91
CA ILE A 133 7.45 -9.47 -16.06
C ILE A 133 6.21 -9.77 -16.90
N ASP A 134 5.08 -9.14 -16.59
CA ASP A 134 3.81 -9.32 -17.29
C ASP A 134 3.93 -8.94 -18.79
N ALA A 135 4.62 -7.83 -19.08
CA ALA A 135 4.90 -7.41 -20.46
C ALA A 135 5.75 -8.43 -21.22
N LYS A 136 6.76 -9.04 -20.59
CA LYS A 136 7.59 -10.10 -21.19
C LYS A 136 6.78 -11.35 -21.46
N LEU A 137 5.93 -11.77 -20.53
CA LEU A 137 5.05 -12.93 -20.69
C LEU A 137 4.07 -12.71 -21.84
N LEU A 138 3.40 -11.56 -21.90
CA LEU A 138 2.48 -11.23 -22.98
C LEU A 138 3.17 -11.25 -24.36
N ASN A 139 4.37 -10.66 -24.45
CA ASN A 139 5.13 -10.68 -25.71
C ASN A 139 5.57 -12.10 -26.12
N SER A 140 5.90 -12.95 -25.16
CA SER A 140 6.21 -14.37 -25.40
C SER A 140 5.00 -15.13 -25.95
N ASP A 141 3.83 -14.92 -25.36
CA ASP A 141 2.60 -15.60 -25.78
C ASP A 141 2.09 -15.10 -27.13
N LEU A 142 2.26 -13.81 -27.44
CA LEU A 142 2.00 -13.26 -28.77
C LEU A 142 2.88 -13.89 -29.83
N LYS A 143 4.18 -14.09 -29.58
CA LYS A 143 5.08 -14.79 -30.51
C LYS A 143 4.64 -16.23 -30.76
N LYS A 144 4.33 -16.97 -29.71
CA LYS A 144 3.83 -18.36 -29.84
C LYS A 144 2.54 -18.43 -30.66
N PHE A 145 1.63 -17.46 -30.47
CA PHE A 145 0.39 -17.38 -31.22
C PHE A 145 0.64 -17.09 -32.71
N GLN A 146 1.56 -16.16 -33.03
CA GLN A 146 1.95 -15.85 -34.40
C GLN A 146 2.64 -17.04 -35.12
N GLU A 147 3.43 -17.84 -34.41
CA GLU A 147 4.09 -19.02 -34.93
C GLU A 147 3.10 -20.17 -35.24
N ARG A 148 2.00 -20.26 -34.45
CA ARG A 148 0.95 -21.27 -34.71
C ARG A 148 0.07 -20.95 -35.94
N ASN A 149 0.00 -19.67 -36.30
CA ASN A 149 -0.85 -19.23 -37.40
C ASN A 149 -0.09 -19.00 -38.72
N LYS A 150 1.18 -19.41 -38.77
CA LYS A 150 1.98 -19.54 -39.99
C LYS A 150 2.05 -20.98 -40.42
#